data_0daade9093b46d91171a25c6c43e590f
#
_entry.id   0daade9093b46d91171a25c6c43e590f
#
_cell.length_a   1.000
_cell.length_b   1.000
_cell.length_c   1.000
_cell.angle_alpha   90.00
_cell.angle_beta   90.00
_cell.angle_gamma   90.00
#
_symmetry.space_group_name_H-M   'P 1'
#
loop_
_entity.id
_entity.type
_entity.pdbx_description
1 polymer ?
#
loop_
_entity_poly.entity_id
_entity_poly.type
_entity_poly.pdbx_seq_one_letter_code
_entity_poly.pdbx_strand_id
1 'polypeptide(L)'
;MGHSPKWALRRGLMQSEHAWTALVDGQPEAMFGVVVESALTGEAIPWFLGTDEVYRHGRELLMWGPGMLSRLGDSRRRLRNLVSAGNGQAIRLLKRWGFTVFPETVEIRGMAFRHFEKVPA
;
A
#
# COMPACT_ATOMS: atom_id res chain seq x y z
N MET A 1 21.34 19.76 -11.05
CA MET A 1 21.00 18.46 -11.50
C MET A 1 20.56 17.56 -10.42
N GLY A 2 19.49 16.91 -10.67
CA GLY A 2 18.82 16.09 -9.70
C GLY A 2 19.58 14.84 -9.33
N HIS A 3 19.69 14.62 -8.05
CA HIS A 3 20.14 13.38 -7.48
C HIS A 3 19.01 12.36 -7.58
N SER A 4 19.29 11.22 -8.19
CA SER A 4 18.29 10.14 -8.19
C SER A 4 18.22 9.52 -6.80
N PRO A 5 17.04 9.49 -6.17
CA PRO A 5 16.94 8.91 -4.85
C PRO A 5 17.29 7.41 -4.87
N LYS A 6 18.00 6.99 -3.87
CA LYS A 6 18.36 5.59 -3.71
C LYS A 6 17.30 4.92 -2.84
N TRP A 7 16.57 3.99 -3.43
CA TRP A 7 15.54 3.23 -2.75
C TRP A 7 16.09 1.92 -2.21
N ALA A 8 15.63 1.54 -1.04
CA ALA A 8 15.93 0.25 -0.45
C ALA A 8 14.73 -0.24 0.34
N LEU A 9 14.57 -1.55 0.40
CA LEU A 9 13.51 -2.18 1.20
C LEU A 9 14.14 -2.97 2.32
N ARG A 10 13.59 -2.82 3.52
CA ARG A 10 14.00 -3.57 4.69
C ARG A 10 12.79 -4.30 5.26
N ARG A 11 12.93 -5.59 5.48
CA ARG A 11 11.87 -6.37 6.10
C ARG A 11 11.71 -5.95 7.55
N GLY A 12 10.47 -5.66 7.94
CA GLY A 12 10.14 -5.24 9.29
C GLY A 12 9.89 -6.41 10.23
N LEU A 13 10.16 -6.17 11.51
CA LEU A 13 9.85 -7.11 12.59
C LEU A 13 8.56 -6.65 13.25
N MET A 14 7.46 -6.76 12.53
CA MET A 14 6.15 -6.40 13.06
C MET A 14 5.28 -7.66 13.14
N GLN A 15 4.17 -7.54 13.87
CA GLN A 15 3.22 -8.64 14.00
C GLN A 15 2.51 -9.00 12.70
N SER A 16 2.64 -8.16 11.69
CA SER A 16 2.19 -8.51 10.34
C SER A 16 3.03 -9.66 9.81
N GLU A 17 2.43 -10.57 9.06
CA GLU A 17 3.17 -11.66 8.46
C GLU A 17 4.27 -11.16 7.54
N HIS A 18 3.99 -10.07 6.82
CA HIS A 18 4.95 -9.44 5.93
C HIS A 18 4.89 -7.93 6.13
N ALA A 19 5.99 -7.36 6.58
CA ALA A 19 6.12 -5.92 6.73
C ALA A 19 7.46 -5.47 6.17
N TRP A 20 7.45 -4.32 5.50
CA TRP A 20 8.61 -3.76 4.83
C TRP A 20 8.70 -2.27 5.10
N THR A 21 9.90 -1.78 5.20
CA THR A 21 10.17 -0.34 5.27
C THR A 21 10.89 0.07 3.99
N ALA A 22 10.36 1.08 3.32
CA ALA A 22 11.00 1.67 2.16
C ALA A 22 11.91 2.82 2.62
N LEU A 23 13.18 2.70 2.27
CA LEU A 23 14.18 3.70 2.59
C LEU A 23 14.51 4.49 1.34
N VAL A 24 14.49 5.81 1.46
CA VAL A 24 14.90 6.71 0.39
C VAL A 24 16.14 7.44 0.90
N ASP A 25 17.27 7.22 0.24
CA ASP A 25 18.58 7.75 0.67
C ASP A 25 18.87 7.40 2.13
N GLY A 26 18.53 6.18 2.55
CA GLY A 26 18.77 5.69 3.90
C GLY A 26 17.76 6.16 4.94
N GLN A 27 16.79 6.98 4.58
CA GLN A 27 15.76 7.48 5.50
C GLN A 27 14.47 6.71 5.31
N PRO A 28 13.83 6.26 6.40
CA PRO A 28 12.55 5.57 6.29
C PRO A 28 11.45 6.55 5.89
N GLU A 29 10.88 6.35 4.71
CA GLU A 29 9.85 7.22 4.17
C GLU A 29 8.50 6.53 4.01
N ALA A 30 8.47 5.21 4.03
CA ALA A 30 7.22 4.47 3.96
C ALA A 30 7.37 3.12 4.65
N MET A 31 6.25 2.65 5.18
CA MET A 31 6.13 1.28 5.69
C MET A 31 4.89 0.67 5.07
N PHE A 32 4.97 -0.58 4.73
CA PHE A 32 3.84 -1.30 4.16
C PHE A 32 3.89 -2.77 4.56
N GLY A 33 2.74 -3.39 4.52
CA GLY A 33 2.65 -4.79 4.91
C GLY A 33 1.28 -5.36 4.66
N VAL A 34 1.09 -6.57 5.14
CA VAL A 34 -0.18 -7.27 5.03
C VAL A 34 -0.45 -8.04 6.32
N VAL A 35 -1.72 -8.00 6.74
CA VAL A 35 -2.22 -8.82 7.85
C VAL A 35 -3.14 -9.86 7.24
N VAL A 36 -2.87 -11.14 7.47
CA VAL A 36 -3.73 -12.20 6.99
C VAL A 36 -4.95 -12.30 7.89
N GLU A 37 -6.12 -12.03 7.31
CA GLU A 37 -7.36 -12.08 8.05
C GLU A 37 -7.89 -13.52 8.15
N SER A 38 -7.79 -14.26 7.05
CA SER A 38 -8.23 -15.66 7.02
C SER A 38 -7.38 -16.46 6.04
N ALA A 39 -6.71 -17.48 6.55
CA ALA A 39 -5.94 -18.40 5.73
C ALA A 39 -6.86 -19.26 4.87
N LEU A 40 -8.09 -19.49 5.33
CA LEU A 40 -9.06 -20.32 4.62
C LEU A 40 -9.64 -19.62 3.40
N THR A 41 -9.96 -18.32 3.53
CA THR A 41 -10.54 -17.55 2.43
C THR A 41 -9.49 -16.90 1.56
N GLY A 42 -8.23 -16.84 2.02
CA GLY A 42 -7.17 -16.16 1.33
C GLY A 42 -7.26 -14.64 1.41
N GLU A 43 -8.08 -14.12 2.34
CA GLU A 43 -8.23 -12.68 2.50
C GLU A 43 -7.13 -12.10 3.35
N ALA A 44 -6.63 -10.94 2.95
CA ALA A 44 -5.59 -10.23 3.66
C ALA A 44 -5.83 -8.73 3.59
N ILE A 45 -5.36 -8.02 4.62
CA ILE A 45 -5.51 -6.58 4.72
C ILE A 45 -4.15 -5.93 4.44
N PRO A 46 -3.97 -5.30 3.29
CA PRO A 46 -2.76 -4.54 3.01
C PRO A 46 -2.82 -3.20 3.73
N TRP A 47 -1.67 -2.72 4.19
CA TRP A 47 -1.58 -1.42 4.82
C TRP A 47 -0.34 -0.68 4.30
N PHE A 48 -0.42 0.64 4.31
CA PHE A 48 0.64 1.50 3.84
C PHE A 48 0.64 2.79 4.64
N LEU A 49 1.80 3.16 5.14
CA LEU A 49 2.02 4.44 5.79
C LEU A 49 3.17 5.13 5.07
N GLY A 50 2.92 6.33 4.58
CA GLY A 50 3.92 7.08 3.86
C GLY A 50 4.03 8.50 4.37
N THR A 51 5.25 9.06 4.29
CA THR A 51 5.48 10.47 4.57
C THR A 51 5.10 11.30 3.34
N ASP A 52 4.98 12.62 3.54
CA ASP A 52 4.78 13.53 2.40
C ASP A 52 5.92 13.40 1.39
N GLU A 53 7.11 13.12 1.87
CA GLU A 53 8.29 12.97 1.01
C GLU A 53 8.14 11.80 0.04
N VAL A 54 7.57 10.68 0.49
CA VAL A 54 7.41 9.52 -0.39
C VAL A 54 6.44 9.82 -1.54
N TYR A 55 5.42 10.64 -1.28
CA TYR A 55 4.45 11.01 -2.33
C TYR A 55 5.04 11.99 -3.36
N ARG A 56 6.12 12.68 -3.03
CA ARG A 56 6.83 13.51 -4.00
C ARG A 56 7.56 12.70 -5.06
N HIS A 57 7.78 11.42 -4.76
CA HIS A 57 8.42 10.48 -5.67
C HIS A 57 7.38 9.60 -6.36
N GLY A 58 6.33 10.25 -6.90
CA GLY A 58 5.19 9.53 -7.47
C GLY A 58 5.55 8.56 -8.59
N ARG A 59 6.51 8.95 -9.45
CA ARG A 59 6.96 8.09 -10.54
C ARG A 59 7.60 6.81 -10.01
N GLU A 60 8.46 6.95 -9.02
CA GLU A 60 9.16 5.83 -8.40
C GLU A 60 8.16 4.92 -7.69
N LEU A 61 7.17 5.50 -7.01
CA LEU A 61 6.11 4.71 -6.39
C LEU A 61 5.34 3.88 -7.41
N LEU A 62 5.05 4.44 -8.58
CA LEU A 62 4.38 3.71 -9.65
C LEU A 62 5.22 2.53 -10.14
N MET A 63 6.52 2.73 -10.25
CA MET A 63 7.43 1.68 -10.68
C MET A 63 7.60 0.59 -9.63
N TRP A 64 7.59 0.97 -8.35
CA TRP A 64 7.81 0.06 -7.25
C TRP A 64 6.56 -0.73 -6.84
N GLY A 65 5.38 -0.20 -7.16
CA GLY A 65 4.11 -0.80 -6.74
C GLY A 65 3.98 -2.29 -7.02
N PRO A 66 4.19 -2.75 -8.26
CA PRO A 66 4.09 -4.18 -8.56
C PRO A 66 5.05 -5.04 -7.75
N GLY A 67 6.29 -4.56 -7.55
CA GLY A 67 7.26 -5.28 -6.73
C GLY A 67 6.85 -5.33 -5.26
N MET A 68 6.32 -4.24 -4.73
CA MET A 68 5.81 -4.20 -3.36
C MET A 68 4.64 -5.17 -3.18
N LEU A 69 3.69 -5.16 -4.11
CA LEU A 69 2.53 -6.06 -4.05
C LEU A 69 2.96 -7.53 -4.11
N SER A 70 3.95 -7.83 -4.94
CA SER A 70 4.52 -9.16 -5.01
C SER A 70 5.13 -9.60 -3.68
N ARG A 71 5.77 -8.67 -2.96
CA ARG A 71 6.36 -8.96 -1.65
C ARG A 71 5.33 -9.07 -0.54
N LEU A 72 4.14 -8.49 -0.73
CA LEU A 72 3.07 -8.56 0.27
C LEU A 72 2.42 -9.94 0.33
N GLY A 73 2.78 -10.82 -0.55
CA GLY A 73 2.35 -12.18 -0.41
C GLY A 73 1.94 -12.86 -1.68
N ASP A 74 1.19 -13.92 -1.48
CA ASP A 74 0.73 -14.78 -2.54
C ASP A 74 -0.26 -14.04 -3.45
N SER A 75 -0.06 -14.14 -4.77
CA SER A 75 -0.96 -13.58 -5.77
C SER A 75 -2.37 -14.18 -5.70
N ARG A 76 -2.55 -15.25 -4.95
CA ARG A 76 -3.86 -15.88 -4.73
C ARG A 76 -4.65 -15.21 -3.63
N ARG A 77 -4.07 -14.24 -2.91
CA ARG A 77 -4.76 -13.58 -1.80
C ARG A 77 -5.55 -12.39 -2.30
N ARG A 78 -6.75 -12.26 -1.76
CA ARG A 78 -7.58 -11.09 -1.97
C ARG A 78 -7.16 -10.01 -0.98
N LEU A 79 -6.75 -8.87 -1.50
CA LEU A 79 -6.32 -7.73 -0.68
C LEU A 79 -7.46 -6.72 -0.57
N ARG A 80 -7.84 -6.37 0.64
CA ARG A 80 -8.97 -5.46 0.91
C ARG A 80 -8.63 -4.52 2.06
N ASN A 81 -8.97 -3.26 1.91
CA ASN A 81 -8.89 -2.29 3.01
C ASN A 81 -9.68 -1.04 2.67
N LEU A 82 -9.58 -0.05 3.54
CA LEU A 82 -10.22 1.25 3.38
C LEU A 82 -9.16 2.32 3.17
N VAL A 83 -9.49 3.31 2.36
CA VAL A 83 -8.64 4.48 2.15
C VAL A 83 -9.51 5.72 2.40
N SER A 84 -8.93 6.76 2.99
CA SER A 84 -9.64 8.01 3.22
C SER A 84 -10.15 8.57 1.90
N ALA A 85 -11.44 8.92 1.86
CA ALA A 85 -12.07 9.47 0.66
C ALA A 85 -11.44 10.80 0.24
N GLY A 86 -10.84 11.53 1.18
CA GLY A 86 -10.15 12.78 0.89
C GLY A 86 -8.70 12.62 0.42
N ASN A 87 -8.15 11.40 0.46
CA ASN A 87 -6.77 11.17 0.07
C ASN A 87 -6.68 10.81 -1.42
N GLY A 88 -6.80 11.84 -2.27
CA GLY A 88 -6.79 11.64 -3.71
C GLY A 88 -5.48 11.07 -4.25
N GLN A 89 -4.36 11.39 -3.63
CA GLN A 89 -3.06 10.85 -4.05
C GLN A 89 -3.01 9.34 -3.85
N ALA A 90 -3.42 8.88 -2.68
CA ALA A 90 -3.44 7.45 -2.37
C ALA A 90 -4.42 6.70 -3.27
N ILE A 91 -5.60 7.29 -3.51
CA ILE A 91 -6.61 6.67 -4.38
C ILE A 91 -6.08 6.51 -5.80
N ARG A 92 -5.44 7.54 -6.35
CA ARG A 92 -4.85 7.45 -7.69
C ARG A 92 -3.77 6.39 -7.76
N LEU A 93 -2.93 6.32 -6.72
CA LEU A 93 -1.86 5.34 -6.65
C LEU A 93 -2.41 3.91 -6.59
N LEU A 94 -3.42 3.68 -5.75
CA LEU A 94 -4.06 2.36 -5.64
C LEU A 94 -4.64 1.91 -6.97
N LYS A 95 -5.30 2.81 -7.69
CA LYS A 95 -5.84 2.50 -9.02
C LYS A 95 -4.74 2.12 -10.00
N ARG A 96 -3.63 2.85 -9.97
CA ARG A 96 -2.48 2.56 -10.82
C ARG A 96 -1.83 1.22 -10.49
N TRP A 97 -1.90 0.81 -9.24
CA TRP A 97 -1.37 -0.48 -8.81
C TRP A 97 -2.34 -1.64 -9.08
N GLY A 98 -3.48 -1.36 -9.70
CA GLY A 98 -4.44 -2.39 -10.09
C GLY A 98 -5.54 -2.66 -9.09
N PHE A 99 -5.68 -1.84 -8.04
CA PHE A 99 -6.79 -1.97 -7.12
C PHE A 99 -8.06 -1.34 -7.71
N THR A 100 -9.20 -1.93 -7.37
CA THR A 100 -10.50 -1.30 -7.59
C THR A 100 -10.82 -0.47 -6.36
N VAL A 101 -11.08 0.82 -6.54
CA VAL A 101 -11.51 1.70 -5.46
C VAL A 101 -12.98 2.02 -5.70
N PHE A 102 -13.83 1.58 -4.79
CA PHE A 102 -15.27 1.74 -4.95
C PHE A 102 -15.70 3.18 -4.64
N PRO A 103 -16.67 3.71 -5.38
CA PRO A 103 -17.08 5.11 -5.19
C PRO A 103 -17.86 5.37 -3.90
N GLU A 104 -18.51 4.35 -3.35
CA GLU A 104 -19.31 4.48 -2.13
C GLU A 104 -18.42 4.79 -0.93
N THR A 105 -18.92 5.64 -0.04
CA THR A 105 -18.20 5.99 1.18
C THR A 105 -18.80 5.32 2.40
N VAL A 106 -17.93 4.99 3.34
CA VAL A 106 -18.30 4.50 4.66
C VAL A 106 -17.79 5.51 5.67
N GLU A 107 -18.66 5.97 6.57
CA GLU A 107 -18.26 6.92 7.59
C GLU A 107 -17.87 6.20 8.87
N ILE A 108 -16.65 6.48 9.35
CA ILE A 108 -16.13 5.93 10.59
C ILE A 108 -15.61 7.09 11.42
N ARG A 109 -16.22 7.31 12.59
CA ARG A 109 -15.83 8.39 13.51
C ARG A 109 -15.79 9.76 12.83
N GLY A 110 -16.78 10.03 11.98
CA GLY A 110 -16.91 11.31 11.29
C GLY A 110 -16.02 11.48 10.06
N MET A 111 -15.27 10.45 9.69
CA MET A 111 -14.42 10.49 8.51
C MET A 111 -14.93 9.53 7.44
N ALA A 112 -14.94 9.99 6.20
CA ALA A 112 -15.39 9.19 5.07
C ALA A 112 -14.24 8.37 4.51
N PHE A 113 -14.51 7.09 4.27
CA PHE A 113 -13.55 6.15 3.68
C PHE A 113 -14.17 5.48 2.46
N ARG A 114 -13.31 5.02 1.56
CA ARG A 114 -13.70 4.23 0.41
C ARG A 114 -13.05 2.86 0.50
N HIS A 115 -13.80 1.84 0.15
CA HIS A 115 -13.29 0.48 0.08
C HIS A 115 -12.40 0.32 -1.15
N PHE A 116 -11.31 -0.42 -1.02
CA PHE A 116 -10.53 -0.84 -2.18
C PHE A 116 -10.18 -2.32 -2.08
N GLU A 117 -10.04 -2.96 -3.22
CA GLU A 117 -9.66 -4.37 -3.25
C GLU A 117 -8.91 -4.73 -4.52
N LYS A 118 -8.14 -5.79 -4.41
CA LYS A 118 -7.51 -6.43 -5.55
C LYS A 118 -7.74 -7.92 -5.41
N VAL A 119 -8.42 -8.51 -6.41
CA VAL A 119 -8.67 -9.94 -6.42
C VAL A 119 -7.54 -10.66 -7.13
N PRO A 120 -7.31 -11.95 -6.80
CA PRO A 120 -6.31 -12.74 -7.50
C PRO A 120 -6.60 -12.83 -8.99
N ALA A 121 -5.55 -12.77 -9.79
CA ALA A 121 -5.68 -12.95 -11.24
C ALA A 121 -5.98 -14.40 -11.61
#